data_d7e00e6d5b7eaa52754fb34874d922a6
#
_entry.id   d7e00e6d5b7eaa52754fb34874d922a6
#
_cell.length_a   1.000
_cell.length_b   1.000
_cell.length_c   1.000
_cell.angle_alpha   90.00
_cell.angle_beta   90.00
_cell.angle_gamma   90.00
#
_symmetry.space_group_name_H-M   'P 1'
#
loop_
_entity.id
_entity.type
_entity.pdbx_description
1 polymer ?
#
loop_
_entity_poly.entity_id
_entity_poly.type
_entity_poly.pdbx_seq_one_letter_code
_entity_poly.pdbx_strand_id
1 'polypeptide(L)'
;MNWKALATGLALFLAWPALATPMIIVEARGGGLKPGMRIDSARTVKLVEGEKIVLVAPDGRMSTLRGPYSGPAVRNAGSVQNPRTALAALIATRNDRASSVGAVRSGASAAPLPEPWLIDISRGGDRCLREGEKPVWWRPDSIAEQTFSVFPLDRSWRADYVWKPATDRMTPPDIVGLDDLKTLIVRADGQEYPVRINMIPRDIDDPLVISAWMLEKACVQQADSYLRAIGKDLADSATSLGNGEPQTGALQR
;
A
#
# COMPACT_ATOMS: atom_id res chain seq x y z
N MET A 1 48.28 21.02 59.01
CA MET A 1 48.43 20.37 57.69
C MET A 1 47.08 19.79 57.32
N ASN A 2 46.31 20.52 56.53
CA ASN A 2 44.94 20.11 56.10
C ASN A 2 44.97 19.70 54.66
N TRP A 3 44.81 18.40 54.40
CA TRP A 3 44.70 17.83 53.05
C TRP A 3 43.22 17.71 52.69
N LYS A 4 42.74 18.62 51.87
CA LYS A 4 41.40 18.51 51.26
C LYS A 4 41.56 17.74 49.93
N ALA A 5 41.11 16.49 49.91
CA ALA A 5 40.99 15.69 48.72
C ALA A 5 39.78 16.17 47.90
N LEU A 6 40.02 16.73 46.72
CA LEU A 6 39.00 17.02 45.70
C LEU A 6 38.71 15.71 44.93
N ALA A 7 37.54 15.12 45.16
CA ALA A 7 37.01 14.04 44.39
C ALA A 7 36.31 14.63 43.15
N THR A 8 36.99 14.61 42.01
CA THR A 8 36.40 14.98 40.71
C THR A 8 35.61 13.80 40.18
N GLY A 9 34.29 13.85 40.33
CA GLY A 9 33.38 12.84 39.77
C GLY A 9 33.29 12.98 38.24
N LEU A 10 33.88 12.03 37.51
CA LEU A 10 33.75 11.90 36.05
C LEU A 10 32.38 11.28 35.74
N ALA A 11 31.39 12.13 35.38
CA ALA A 11 30.08 11.67 34.92
C ALA A 11 30.23 11.14 33.48
N LEU A 12 30.30 9.82 33.30
CA LEU A 12 30.18 9.18 31.98
C LEU A 12 28.73 9.34 31.51
N PHE A 13 28.51 10.26 30.58
CA PHE A 13 27.28 10.30 29.77
C PHE A 13 27.27 9.10 28.83
N LEU A 14 26.53 8.05 29.20
CA LEU A 14 26.18 6.96 28.30
C LEU A 14 25.24 7.53 27.24
N ALA A 15 25.78 7.96 26.12
CA ALA A 15 24.99 8.27 24.91
C ALA A 15 24.34 6.96 24.42
N TRP A 16 23.05 6.80 24.68
CA TRP A 16 22.28 5.70 24.07
C TRP A 16 22.30 5.92 22.55
N PRO A 17 22.69 4.88 21.76
CA PRO A 17 22.60 4.99 20.31
C PRO A 17 21.12 5.20 19.95
N ALA A 18 20.84 6.29 19.26
CA ALA A 18 19.53 6.52 18.66
C ALA A 18 19.28 5.33 17.71
N LEU A 19 18.29 4.49 18.03
CA LEU A 19 17.90 3.36 17.19
C LEU A 19 17.39 3.94 15.86
N ALA A 20 18.20 3.76 14.84
CA ALA A 20 17.86 4.15 13.50
C ALA A 20 16.71 3.29 12.99
N THR A 21 15.62 3.92 12.59
CA THR A 21 14.42 3.22 12.12
C THR A 21 14.58 2.87 10.64
N PRO A 22 14.49 1.60 10.23
CA PRO A 22 14.56 1.22 8.83
C PRO A 22 13.33 1.76 8.09
N MET A 23 13.55 2.36 6.93
CA MET A 23 12.51 2.86 6.03
C MET A 23 12.61 2.13 4.70
N ILE A 24 11.48 1.98 4.02
CA ILE A 24 11.40 1.34 2.71
C ILE A 24 11.10 2.39 1.65
N ILE A 25 11.85 2.35 0.55
CA ILE A 25 11.59 3.18 -0.62
C ILE A 25 10.43 2.54 -1.39
N VAL A 26 9.30 3.22 -1.51
CA VAL A 26 8.14 2.75 -2.28
C VAL A 26 8.09 3.35 -3.68
N GLU A 27 8.71 4.51 -3.87
CA GLU A 27 8.89 5.13 -5.18
C GLU A 27 10.25 5.79 -5.26
N ALA A 28 10.93 5.66 -6.39
CA ALA A 28 12.18 6.36 -6.67
C ALA A 28 12.24 6.81 -8.12
N ARG A 29 12.66 8.06 -8.32
CA ARG A 29 12.97 8.63 -9.63
C ARG A 29 14.37 9.23 -9.52
N GLY A 30 15.36 8.61 -10.15
CA GLY A 30 16.76 9.01 -10.12
C GLY A 30 17.54 8.55 -8.87
N GLY A 31 18.79 9.00 -8.72
CA GLY A 31 19.61 8.80 -7.52
C GLY A 31 20.15 7.38 -7.28
N GLY A 32 19.98 6.46 -8.23
CA GLY A 32 20.42 5.07 -8.05
C GLY A 32 19.64 4.29 -6.97
N LEU A 33 18.59 4.90 -6.43
CA LEU A 33 17.69 4.29 -5.45
C LEU A 33 16.55 3.56 -6.18
N LYS A 34 16.10 2.43 -5.62
CA LYS A 34 15.05 1.59 -6.21
C LYS A 34 13.93 1.35 -5.21
N PRO A 35 12.67 1.21 -5.67
CA PRO A 35 11.59 0.70 -4.84
C PRO A 35 11.98 -0.63 -4.18
N GLY A 36 11.56 -0.84 -2.93
CA GLY A 36 11.93 -2.01 -2.11
C GLY A 36 13.23 -1.86 -1.32
N MET A 37 14.12 -0.93 -1.68
CA MET A 37 15.34 -0.72 -0.89
C MET A 37 15.03 -0.23 0.51
N ARG A 38 15.72 -0.80 1.49
CA ARG A 38 15.68 -0.36 2.88
C ARG A 38 16.78 0.67 3.12
N ILE A 39 16.43 1.78 3.72
CA ILE A 39 17.38 2.80 4.15
C ILE A 39 17.09 3.18 5.60
N ASP A 40 18.14 3.56 6.30
CA ASP A 40 18.06 4.05 7.65
C ASP A 40 17.50 5.49 7.69
N SER A 41 16.61 5.79 8.65
CA SER A 41 16.02 7.12 8.83
C SER A 41 17.07 8.22 9.05
N ALA A 42 18.21 7.88 9.64
CA ALA A 42 19.33 8.81 9.88
C ALA A 42 20.28 8.92 8.68
N ARG A 43 20.16 8.02 7.69
CA ARG A 43 21.03 8.05 6.50
C ARG A 43 20.84 9.34 5.73
N THR A 44 21.93 9.98 5.38
CA THR A 44 21.91 11.15 4.48
C THR A 44 21.53 10.72 3.07
N VAL A 45 20.43 11.28 2.58
CA VAL A 45 19.94 11.14 1.20
C VAL A 45 20.33 12.39 0.43
N LYS A 46 20.92 12.20 -0.74
CA LYS A 46 21.23 13.28 -1.68
C LYS A 46 20.40 13.07 -2.94
N LEU A 47 19.62 14.08 -3.30
CA LEU A 47 18.80 14.11 -4.51
C LEU A 47 19.13 15.38 -5.29
N VAL A 48 19.36 15.25 -6.58
CA VAL A 48 19.53 16.38 -7.49
C VAL A 48 18.17 16.87 -8.00
N GLU A 49 18.14 17.98 -8.70
CA GLU A 49 16.91 18.52 -9.28
C GLU A 49 16.21 17.51 -10.19
N GLY A 50 14.89 17.40 -10.05
CA GLY A 50 14.07 16.44 -10.79
C GLY A 50 13.99 15.04 -10.16
N GLU A 51 14.85 14.71 -9.21
CA GLU A 51 14.78 13.44 -8.48
C GLU A 51 13.72 13.48 -7.36
N LYS A 52 13.12 12.32 -7.11
CA LYS A 52 12.10 12.14 -6.08
C LYS A 52 12.24 10.76 -5.46
N ILE A 53 12.08 10.67 -4.15
CA ILE A 53 11.84 9.40 -3.45
C ILE A 53 10.64 9.54 -2.52
N VAL A 54 9.92 8.43 -2.38
CA VAL A 54 8.87 8.25 -1.36
C VAL A 54 9.30 7.12 -0.45
N LEU A 55 9.29 7.41 0.82
CA LEU A 55 9.72 6.52 1.89
C LEU A 55 8.54 6.19 2.79
N VAL A 56 8.48 4.95 3.25
CA VAL A 56 7.51 4.52 4.27
C VAL A 56 8.27 3.95 5.45
N ALA A 57 7.95 4.43 6.63
CA ALA A 57 8.45 3.88 7.88
C ALA A 57 7.64 2.63 8.29
N PRO A 58 8.17 1.75 9.17
CA PRO A 58 7.45 0.57 9.66
C PRO A 58 6.11 0.90 10.34
N ASP A 59 5.98 2.13 10.81
CA ASP A 59 4.75 2.66 11.40
C ASP A 59 3.75 3.20 10.34
N GLY A 60 4.02 3.00 9.04
CA GLY A 60 3.18 3.44 7.93
C GLY A 60 3.28 4.94 7.59
N ARG A 61 4.12 5.72 8.27
CA ARG A 61 4.33 7.12 7.91
C ARG A 61 5.06 7.24 6.60
N MET A 62 4.55 8.12 5.75
CA MET A 62 5.13 8.42 4.46
C MET A 62 5.95 9.71 4.49
N SER A 63 7.12 9.68 3.85
CA SER A 63 7.97 10.86 3.65
C SER A 63 8.31 10.98 2.17
N THR A 64 8.02 12.14 1.59
CA THR A 64 8.41 12.44 0.20
C THR A 64 9.54 13.45 0.20
N LEU A 65 10.67 13.05 -0.37
CA LEU A 65 11.82 13.92 -0.58
C LEU A 65 11.93 14.24 -2.07
N ARG A 66 12.14 15.51 -2.38
CA ARG A 66 12.34 16.02 -3.75
C ARG A 66 13.66 16.77 -3.82
N GLY A 67 14.41 16.56 -4.88
CA GLY A 67 15.62 17.31 -5.17
C GLY A 67 15.33 18.77 -5.62
N PRO A 68 16.30 19.67 -5.38
CA PRO A 68 17.58 19.42 -4.74
C PRO A 68 17.43 19.20 -3.22
N TYR A 69 17.99 18.13 -2.69
CA TYR A 69 17.91 17.78 -1.26
C TYR A 69 19.22 17.11 -0.80
N SER A 70 19.67 17.48 0.38
CA SER A 70 20.77 16.79 1.09
C SER A 70 20.46 16.81 2.59
N GLY A 71 20.18 15.65 3.16
CA GLY A 71 19.80 15.54 4.57
C GLY A 71 19.32 14.15 4.95
N PRO A 72 18.86 13.96 6.18
CA PRO A 72 18.38 12.66 6.66
C PRO A 72 17.10 12.23 5.92
N ALA A 73 16.89 10.92 5.82
CA ALA A 73 15.70 10.36 5.17
C ALA A 73 14.38 10.81 5.83
N VAL A 74 14.43 11.19 7.11
CA VAL A 74 13.30 11.77 7.85
C VAL A 74 13.68 13.12 8.44
N ARG A 75 12.92 14.15 8.13
CA ARG A 75 13.15 15.50 8.65
C ARG A 75 12.66 15.70 10.10
N ASN A 76 11.57 15.03 10.48
CA ASN A 76 11.01 15.11 11.85
C ASN A 76 10.30 13.80 12.18
N ALA A 77 10.81 13.06 13.13
CA ALA A 77 10.08 11.97 13.76
C ALA A 77 9.10 12.55 14.80
N GLY A 78 7.98 13.11 14.34
CA GLY A 78 6.88 13.48 15.22
C GLY A 78 6.34 12.24 15.94
N SER A 79 5.82 12.41 17.15
CA SER A 79 5.20 11.34 17.94
C SER A 79 4.10 10.65 17.12
N VAL A 80 4.19 9.34 17.00
CA VAL A 80 3.35 8.54 16.13
C VAL A 80 1.98 8.33 16.78
N GLN A 81 0.95 8.90 16.20
CA GLN A 81 -0.38 8.31 16.29
C GLN A 81 -0.34 6.95 15.58
N ASN A 82 -1.17 6.00 16.01
CA ASN A 82 -1.25 4.66 15.43
C ASN A 82 -1.16 4.72 13.89
N PRO A 83 -0.14 4.09 13.27
CA PRO A 83 0.14 4.21 11.82
C PRO A 83 -1.03 3.80 10.96
N ARG A 84 -1.77 2.80 11.43
CA ARG A 84 -2.97 2.30 10.77
C ARG A 84 -4.08 3.34 10.73
N THR A 85 -4.30 4.05 11.83
CA THR A 85 -5.27 5.15 11.89
C THR A 85 -4.89 6.29 10.95
N ALA A 86 -3.59 6.60 10.85
CA ALA A 86 -3.09 7.61 9.91
C ALA A 86 -3.30 7.19 8.45
N LEU A 87 -3.02 5.93 8.09
CA LEU A 87 -3.29 5.41 6.76
C LEU A 87 -4.78 5.39 6.44
N ALA A 88 -5.64 4.97 7.39
CA ALA A 88 -7.10 4.98 7.22
C ALA A 88 -7.63 6.40 6.95
N ALA A 89 -7.14 7.41 7.67
CA ALA A 89 -7.50 8.81 7.45
C ALA A 89 -7.06 9.32 6.07
N LEU A 90 -5.87 8.94 5.60
CA LEU A 90 -5.40 9.27 4.26
C LEU A 90 -6.25 8.61 3.16
N ILE A 91 -6.63 7.36 3.35
CA ILE A 91 -7.51 6.62 2.44
C ILE A 91 -8.88 7.32 2.37
N ALA A 92 -9.50 7.63 3.51
CA ALA A 92 -10.77 8.34 3.58
C ALA A 92 -10.70 9.68 2.81
N THR A 93 -9.67 10.49 3.05
CA THR A 93 -9.46 11.77 2.35
C THR A 93 -9.32 11.59 0.83
N ARG A 94 -8.66 10.54 0.37
CA ARG A 94 -8.51 10.27 -1.07
C ARG A 94 -9.78 9.71 -1.69
N ASN A 95 -10.54 8.89 -0.98
CA ASN A 95 -11.86 8.42 -1.41
C ASN A 95 -12.83 9.59 -1.59
N ASP A 96 -12.86 10.54 -0.65
CA ASP A 96 -13.72 11.72 -0.73
C ASP A 96 -13.36 12.59 -1.96
N ARG A 97 -12.07 12.78 -2.22
CA ARG A 97 -11.61 13.51 -3.42
C ARG A 97 -11.95 12.77 -4.71
N ALA A 98 -11.77 11.45 -4.74
CA ALA A 98 -12.10 10.64 -5.91
C ALA A 98 -13.62 10.63 -6.16
N SER A 99 -14.43 10.60 -5.12
CA SER A 99 -15.89 10.69 -5.20
C SER A 99 -16.35 12.06 -5.71
N SER A 100 -15.74 13.16 -5.25
CA SER A 100 -16.09 14.51 -5.70
C SER A 100 -15.75 14.76 -7.18
N VAL A 101 -14.65 14.17 -7.68
CA VAL A 101 -14.24 14.26 -9.09
C VAL A 101 -15.02 13.27 -9.96
N GLY A 102 -15.33 12.09 -9.45
CA GLY A 102 -16.06 11.03 -10.15
C GLY A 102 -17.56 11.24 -10.22
N ALA A 103 -18.16 11.92 -9.24
CA ALA A 103 -19.60 12.24 -9.21
C ALA A 103 -20.06 13.08 -10.40
N VAL A 104 -19.13 13.83 -11.02
CA VAL A 104 -19.41 14.60 -12.23
C VAL A 104 -19.51 13.72 -13.48
N ARG A 105 -18.98 12.47 -13.45
CA ARG A 105 -18.91 11.60 -14.64
C ARG A 105 -19.71 10.30 -14.57
N SER A 106 -20.02 9.76 -13.39
CA SER A 106 -20.70 8.47 -13.30
C SER A 106 -21.69 8.31 -12.15
N GLY A 107 -21.91 9.32 -11.31
CA GLY A 107 -22.98 9.35 -10.29
C GLY A 107 -22.93 8.27 -9.20
N ALA A 108 -22.04 7.30 -9.25
CA ALA A 108 -21.95 6.20 -8.30
C ALA A 108 -20.67 6.28 -7.47
N SER A 109 -20.82 6.26 -6.16
CA SER A 109 -19.71 6.03 -5.24
C SER A 109 -19.08 4.65 -5.53
N ALA A 110 -17.76 4.56 -5.40
CA ALA A 110 -17.06 3.29 -5.56
C ALA A 110 -17.57 2.25 -4.56
N ALA A 111 -18.08 1.12 -5.05
CA ALA A 111 -18.35 -0.01 -4.18
C ALA A 111 -17.05 -0.48 -3.50
N PRO A 112 -17.06 -0.78 -2.20
CA PRO A 112 -15.87 -1.29 -1.53
C PRO A 112 -15.52 -2.67 -2.09
N LEU A 113 -14.22 -2.92 -2.31
CA LEU A 113 -13.75 -4.25 -2.73
C LEU A 113 -13.94 -5.24 -1.58
N PRO A 114 -14.51 -6.42 -1.85
CA PRO A 114 -14.62 -7.48 -0.85
C PRO A 114 -13.24 -8.05 -0.46
N GLU A 115 -12.29 -8.07 -1.39
CA GLU A 115 -10.92 -8.52 -1.18
C GLU A 115 -9.91 -7.57 -1.84
N PRO A 116 -8.71 -7.39 -1.26
CA PRO A 116 -7.75 -6.39 -1.73
C PRO A 116 -7.13 -6.66 -3.10
N TRP A 117 -7.10 -7.93 -3.55
CA TRP A 117 -6.42 -8.33 -4.79
C TRP A 117 -7.34 -8.35 -6.01
N LEU A 118 -8.60 -7.99 -5.82
CA LEU A 118 -9.55 -7.88 -6.92
C LEU A 118 -9.31 -6.61 -7.74
N ILE A 119 -9.43 -6.74 -9.03
CA ILE A 119 -9.33 -5.63 -9.99
C ILE A 119 -10.74 -5.25 -10.42
N ASP A 120 -11.23 -4.13 -9.90
CA ASP A 120 -12.51 -3.54 -10.32
C ASP A 120 -12.37 -3.04 -11.76
N ILE A 121 -13.05 -3.74 -12.68
CA ILE A 121 -13.08 -3.38 -14.10
C ILE A 121 -14.34 -2.61 -14.51
N SER A 122 -15.23 -2.29 -13.57
CA SER A 122 -16.42 -1.50 -13.86
C SER A 122 -16.14 -0.02 -14.12
N ARG A 123 -14.90 0.42 -13.87
CA ARG A 123 -14.47 1.81 -14.01
C ARG A 123 -12.95 1.92 -14.15
N GLY A 124 -12.51 3.03 -14.72
CA GLY A 124 -11.09 3.36 -14.87
C GLY A 124 -10.37 3.65 -13.56
N GLY A 125 -9.07 3.78 -13.65
CA GLY A 125 -8.18 4.17 -12.57
C GLY A 125 -7.02 3.21 -12.33
N ASP A 126 -6.30 3.45 -11.24
CA ASP A 126 -5.13 2.69 -10.88
C ASP A 126 -5.53 1.42 -10.10
N ARG A 127 -4.89 0.32 -10.45
CA ARG A 127 -5.03 -0.98 -9.79
C ARG A 127 -3.64 -1.52 -9.46
N CYS A 128 -3.54 -2.23 -8.36
CA CYS A 128 -2.30 -2.82 -7.88
C CYS A 128 -2.39 -4.34 -7.94
N LEU A 129 -1.32 -4.97 -8.40
CA LEU A 129 -1.18 -6.41 -8.51
C LEU A 129 0.17 -6.82 -7.92
N ARG A 130 0.25 -7.96 -7.26
CA ARG A 130 1.54 -8.53 -6.86
C ARG A 130 2.25 -9.11 -8.07
N GLU A 131 3.53 -8.90 -8.13
CA GLU A 131 4.36 -9.48 -9.20
C GLU A 131 4.27 -11.01 -9.19
N GLY A 132 3.91 -11.60 -10.33
CA GLY A 132 3.72 -13.03 -10.50
C GLY A 132 2.34 -13.57 -10.09
N GLU A 133 1.43 -12.73 -9.60
CA GLU A 133 0.04 -13.10 -9.35
C GLU A 133 -0.83 -12.84 -10.60
N LYS A 134 -1.79 -13.74 -10.83
CA LYS A 134 -2.77 -13.55 -11.91
C LYS A 134 -3.84 -12.55 -11.48
N PRO A 135 -4.26 -11.63 -12.36
CA PRO A 135 -5.34 -10.71 -12.04
C PRO A 135 -6.66 -11.48 -11.87
N VAL A 136 -7.44 -11.08 -10.87
CA VAL A 136 -8.83 -11.50 -10.70
C VAL A 136 -9.70 -10.28 -10.90
N TRP A 137 -10.45 -10.26 -11.98
CA TRP A 137 -11.35 -9.18 -12.30
C TRP A 137 -12.61 -9.29 -11.45
N TRP A 138 -13.15 -8.16 -11.09
CA TRP A 138 -14.32 -8.05 -10.25
C TRP A 138 -15.27 -6.98 -10.75
N ARG A 139 -16.58 -7.20 -10.54
CA ARG A 139 -17.64 -6.23 -10.76
C ARG A 139 -18.57 -6.16 -9.54
N PRO A 140 -19.10 -4.96 -9.18
CA PRO A 140 -20.00 -4.83 -8.03
C PRO A 140 -21.40 -5.39 -8.27
N ASP A 141 -21.87 -5.38 -9.51
CA ASP A 141 -23.18 -5.90 -9.92
C ASP A 141 -23.01 -7.20 -10.70
N SER A 142 -23.55 -8.28 -10.15
CA SER A 142 -23.50 -9.63 -10.75
C SER A 142 -24.86 -10.14 -11.23
N ILE A 143 -25.92 -9.32 -11.19
CA ILE A 143 -27.28 -9.78 -11.47
C ILE A 143 -27.44 -10.19 -12.95
N ALA A 144 -26.99 -9.35 -13.86
CA ALA A 144 -27.17 -9.55 -15.28
C ALA A 144 -25.92 -10.12 -15.96
N GLU A 145 -26.13 -10.76 -17.12
CA GLU A 145 -25.07 -11.01 -18.07
C GLU A 145 -24.53 -9.68 -18.61
N GLN A 146 -23.22 -9.55 -18.72
CA GLN A 146 -22.56 -8.36 -19.25
C GLN A 146 -21.40 -8.76 -20.14
N THR A 147 -21.31 -8.16 -21.31
CA THR A 147 -20.14 -8.29 -22.18
C THR A 147 -19.19 -7.12 -21.97
N PHE A 148 -17.90 -7.40 -22.00
CA PHE A 148 -16.88 -6.37 -21.97
C PHE A 148 -15.66 -6.80 -22.77
N SER A 149 -14.87 -5.83 -23.19
CA SER A 149 -13.64 -6.05 -23.94
C SER A 149 -12.48 -5.41 -23.24
N VAL A 150 -11.32 -6.04 -23.37
CA VAL A 150 -10.06 -5.50 -22.85
C VAL A 150 -9.05 -5.46 -23.98
N PHE A 151 -8.30 -4.39 -24.09
CA PHE A 151 -7.27 -4.22 -25.10
C PHE A 151 -6.20 -3.22 -24.62
N PRO A 152 -4.97 -3.27 -25.16
CA PRO A 152 -3.94 -2.30 -24.85
C PRO A 152 -4.23 -0.94 -25.50
N LEU A 153 -3.50 0.10 -25.07
CA LEU A 153 -3.64 1.46 -25.59
C LEU A 153 -3.43 1.52 -27.12
N ASP A 154 -2.50 0.75 -27.64
CA ASP A 154 -2.16 0.69 -29.06
C ASP A 154 -3.15 -0.18 -29.90
N ARG A 155 -4.11 -0.84 -29.20
CA ARG A 155 -5.13 -1.72 -29.81
C ARG A 155 -4.53 -2.87 -30.62
N SER A 156 -3.31 -3.31 -30.33
CA SER A 156 -2.62 -4.40 -31.03
C SER A 156 -3.33 -5.76 -30.89
N TRP A 157 -4.11 -5.94 -29.83
CA TRP A 157 -4.98 -7.09 -29.64
C TRP A 157 -6.25 -6.68 -28.89
N ARG A 158 -7.24 -7.57 -28.88
CA ARG A 158 -8.49 -7.42 -28.14
C ARG A 158 -8.94 -8.77 -27.61
N ALA A 159 -9.39 -8.80 -26.38
CA ALA A 159 -10.04 -9.94 -25.77
C ALA A 159 -11.46 -9.55 -25.35
N ASP A 160 -12.44 -10.36 -25.77
CA ASP A 160 -13.84 -10.18 -25.43
C ASP A 160 -14.25 -11.21 -24.39
N TYR A 161 -14.98 -10.76 -23.39
CA TYR A 161 -15.41 -11.57 -22.25
C TYR A 161 -16.90 -11.44 -22.01
N VAL A 162 -17.46 -12.48 -21.40
CA VAL A 162 -18.84 -12.53 -20.98
C VAL A 162 -18.90 -12.84 -19.49
N TRP A 163 -19.43 -11.91 -18.72
CA TRP A 163 -19.82 -12.15 -17.35
C TRP A 163 -21.13 -12.91 -17.31
N LYS A 164 -21.12 -14.12 -16.78
CA LYS A 164 -22.36 -14.87 -16.54
C LYS A 164 -23.15 -14.24 -15.39
N PRO A 165 -24.49 -14.35 -15.41
CA PRO A 165 -25.30 -13.97 -14.26
C PRO A 165 -24.83 -14.64 -12.96
N ALA A 166 -24.99 -13.97 -11.84
CA ALA A 166 -24.58 -14.41 -10.50
C ALA A 166 -23.07 -14.65 -10.31
N THR A 167 -22.22 -14.17 -11.23
CA THR A 167 -20.76 -14.20 -11.08
C THR A 167 -20.21 -12.79 -10.96
N ASP A 168 -19.50 -12.52 -9.86
CA ASP A 168 -18.86 -11.24 -9.59
C ASP A 168 -17.34 -11.24 -9.84
N ARG A 169 -16.75 -12.44 -10.05
CA ARG A 169 -15.31 -12.64 -10.24
C ARG A 169 -15.01 -13.43 -11.50
N MET A 170 -13.89 -13.08 -12.13
CA MET A 170 -13.39 -13.78 -13.31
C MET A 170 -11.86 -13.75 -13.31
N THR A 171 -11.24 -14.91 -13.42
CA THR A 171 -9.82 -15.01 -13.76
C THR A 171 -9.70 -15.06 -15.27
N PRO A 172 -9.13 -14.04 -15.93
CA PRO A 172 -8.93 -14.09 -17.37
C PRO A 172 -7.96 -15.22 -17.71
N PRO A 173 -8.08 -15.82 -18.91
CA PRO A 173 -7.02 -16.65 -19.44
C PRO A 173 -5.71 -15.86 -19.52
N ASP A 174 -4.58 -16.54 -19.56
CA ASP A 174 -3.27 -15.88 -19.61
C ASP A 174 -3.23 -14.90 -20.79
N ILE A 175 -3.14 -13.62 -20.47
CA ILE A 175 -2.94 -12.57 -21.45
C ILE A 175 -1.42 -12.45 -21.64
N VAL A 176 -0.93 -12.81 -22.81
CA VAL A 176 0.48 -12.67 -23.16
C VAL A 176 0.88 -11.20 -23.03
N GLY A 177 1.89 -10.91 -22.21
CA GLY A 177 2.40 -9.56 -22.02
C GLY A 177 1.63 -8.70 -21.02
N LEU A 178 0.79 -9.28 -20.15
CA LEU A 178 0.13 -8.53 -19.09
C LEU A 178 1.16 -7.91 -18.11
N ASP A 179 2.28 -8.59 -17.89
CA ASP A 179 3.38 -8.11 -17.05
C ASP A 179 4.05 -6.86 -17.64
N ASP A 180 4.00 -6.69 -18.96
CA ASP A 180 4.53 -5.52 -19.67
C ASP A 180 3.48 -4.42 -19.85
N LEU A 181 2.20 -4.73 -19.65
CA LEU A 181 1.09 -3.80 -19.88
C LEU A 181 0.87 -2.90 -18.67
N LYS A 182 1.29 -1.65 -18.79
CA LYS A 182 1.04 -0.62 -17.79
C LYS A 182 -0.39 -0.07 -17.80
N THR A 183 -1.07 -0.18 -18.93
CA THR A 183 -2.42 0.38 -19.11
C THR A 183 -3.23 -0.49 -20.06
N LEU A 184 -4.39 -0.91 -19.59
CA LEU A 184 -5.43 -1.58 -20.36
C LEU A 184 -6.59 -0.62 -20.59
N ILE A 185 -7.23 -0.71 -21.75
CA ILE A 185 -8.54 -0.10 -21.97
C ILE A 185 -9.60 -1.16 -21.72
N VAL A 186 -10.55 -0.87 -20.86
CA VAL A 186 -11.76 -1.67 -20.67
C VAL A 186 -12.90 -0.98 -21.39
N ARG A 187 -13.63 -1.72 -22.24
CA ARG A 187 -14.86 -1.28 -22.87
C ARG A 187 -16.01 -2.10 -22.29
N ALA A 188 -16.95 -1.44 -21.62
CA ALA A 188 -18.18 -2.02 -21.13
C ALA A 188 -19.32 -1.02 -21.32
N ASP A 189 -20.52 -1.50 -21.64
CA ASP A 189 -21.72 -0.69 -21.84
C ASP A 189 -21.53 0.51 -22.80
N GLY A 190 -20.73 0.30 -23.86
CA GLY A 190 -20.42 1.30 -24.87
C GLY A 190 -19.42 2.38 -24.44
N GLN A 191 -18.90 2.31 -23.22
CA GLN A 191 -17.90 3.25 -22.70
C GLN A 191 -16.52 2.61 -22.62
N GLU A 192 -15.49 3.41 -22.88
CA GLU A 192 -14.08 3.01 -22.72
C GLU A 192 -13.43 3.80 -21.59
N TYR A 193 -12.66 3.11 -20.76
CA TYR A 193 -11.90 3.74 -19.70
C TYR A 193 -10.56 3.04 -19.45
N PRO A 194 -9.51 3.78 -19.11
CA PRO A 194 -8.21 3.21 -18.84
C PRO A 194 -8.15 2.59 -17.44
N VAL A 195 -7.56 1.41 -17.35
CA VAL A 195 -7.16 0.72 -16.12
C VAL A 195 -5.65 0.62 -16.13
N ARG A 196 -4.97 1.29 -15.20
CA ARG A 196 -3.51 1.21 -15.05
C ARG A 196 -3.15 0.16 -14.02
N ILE A 197 -2.25 -0.74 -14.39
CA ILE A 197 -1.75 -1.77 -13.49
C ILE A 197 -0.40 -1.34 -12.91
N ASN A 198 -0.31 -1.32 -11.61
CA ASN A 198 0.90 -1.02 -10.85
C ASN A 198 1.35 -2.30 -10.16
N MET A 199 2.54 -2.81 -10.53
CA MET A 199 3.08 -4.05 -9.96
C MET A 199 3.77 -3.76 -8.63
N ILE A 200 3.34 -4.41 -7.56
CA ILE A 200 3.96 -4.32 -6.24
C ILE A 200 5.27 -5.11 -6.25
N PRO A 201 6.42 -4.48 -5.94
CA PRO A 201 7.70 -5.17 -5.87
C PRO A 201 7.67 -6.33 -4.87
N ARG A 202 8.32 -7.46 -5.21
CA ARG A 202 8.33 -8.69 -4.38
C ARG A 202 9.00 -8.52 -3.02
N ASP A 203 9.91 -7.59 -2.92
CA ASP A 203 10.68 -7.29 -1.71
C ASP A 203 9.94 -6.38 -0.72
N ILE A 204 8.70 -5.98 -1.03
CA ILE A 204 7.79 -5.30 -0.10
C ILE A 204 6.83 -6.34 0.48
N ASP A 205 7.11 -6.77 1.72
CA ASP A 205 6.35 -7.80 2.43
C ASP A 205 5.57 -7.29 3.66
N ASP A 206 5.97 -6.15 4.22
CA ASP A 206 5.27 -5.55 5.36
C ASP A 206 3.87 -5.06 4.96
N PRO A 207 2.80 -5.52 5.66
CA PRO A 207 1.43 -5.19 5.30
C PRO A 207 1.09 -3.70 5.30
N LEU A 208 1.63 -2.93 6.26
CA LEU A 208 1.39 -1.48 6.31
C LEU A 208 2.13 -0.77 5.18
N VAL A 209 3.32 -1.25 4.82
CA VAL A 209 4.10 -0.72 3.69
C VAL A 209 3.39 -1.00 2.37
N ILE A 210 2.84 -2.21 2.18
CA ILE A 210 2.03 -2.56 1.01
C ILE A 210 0.83 -1.62 0.89
N SER A 211 0.08 -1.40 1.98
CA SER A 211 -1.07 -0.48 2.00
C SER A 211 -0.67 0.95 1.64
N ALA A 212 0.45 1.44 2.19
CA ALA A 212 0.98 2.76 1.89
C ALA A 212 1.45 2.88 0.44
N TRP A 213 2.08 1.83 -0.10
CA TRP A 213 2.49 1.77 -1.50
C TRP A 213 1.30 1.79 -2.45
N MET A 214 0.26 1.00 -2.17
CA MET A 214 -1.00 1.02 -2.93
C MET A 214 -1.61 2.42 -2.93
N LEU A 215 -1.60 3.10 -1.79
CA LEU A 215 -2.11 4.46 -1.66
C LEU A 215 -1.28 5.46 -2.48
N GLU A 216 0.03 5.34 -2.50
CA GLU A 216 0.92 6.18 -3.31
C GLU A 216 0.70 5.97 -4.81
N LYS A 217 0.39 4.75 -5.22
CA LYS A 217 0.06 4.41 -6.61
C LYS A 217 -1.41 4.67 -6.98
N ALA A 218 -2.15 5.36 -6.12
CA ALA A 218 -3.56 5.68 -6.30
C ALA A 218 -4.49 4.44 -6.40
N CYS A 219 -4.05 3.26 -5.94
CA CYS A 219 -4.87 2.07 -5.80
C CYS A 219 -5.74 2.16 -4.53
N VAL A 220 -6.48 3.25 -4.37
CA VAL A 220 -7.11 3.65 -3.10
C VAL A 220 -8.12 2.61 -2.60
N GLN A 221 -8.93 2.06 -3.51
CA GLN A 221 -9.95 1.04 -3.20
C GLN A 221 -9.30 -0.26 -2.68
N GLN A 222 -8.18 -0.67 -3.27
CA GLN A 222 -7.42 -1.85 -2.85
C GLN A 222 -6.68 -1.58 -1.53
N ALA A 223 -6.09 -0.40 -1.36
CA ALA A 223 -5.46 0.01 -0.10
C ALA A 223 -6.44 -0.03 1.08
N ASP A 224 -7.67 0.45 0.87
CA ASP A 224 -8.75 0.41 1.87
C ASP A 224 -9.13 -1.03 2.23
N SER A 225 -9.39 -1.87 1.22
CA SER A 225 -9.72 -3.28 1.43
C SER A 225 -8.59 -4.02 2.14
N TYR A 226 -7.34 -3.77 1.76
CA TYR A 226 -6.16 -4.39 2.36
C TYR A 226 -5.97 -3.98 3.82
N LEU A 227 -6.13 -2.69 4.13
CA LEU A 227 -6.02 -2.20 5.51
C LEU A 227 -7.12 -2.77 6.41
N ARG A 228 -8.33 -2.98 5.88
CA ARG A 228 -9.43 -3.66 6.61
C ARG A 228 -9.11 -5.13 6.86
N ALA A 229 -8.57 -5.85 5.87
CA ALA A 229 -8.17 -7.25 6.00
C ALA A 229 -7.11 -7.43 7.10
N ILE A 230 -6.02 -6.65 7.07
CA ILE A 230 -5.00 -6.66 8.13
C ILE A 230 -5.62 -6.47 9.52
N GLY A 231 -6.63 -5.60 9.62
CA GLY A 231 -7.28 -5.33 10.87
C GLY A 231 -8.09 -6.46 11.43
N LYS A 232 -8.72 -7.18 10.57
CA LYS A 232 -9.47 -8.37 10.94
C LYS A 232 -8.52 -9.45 11.44
N ASP A 233 -7.44 -9.73 10.71
CA ASP A 233 -6.46 -10.74 11.07
C ASP A 233 -5.83 -10.47 12.45
N LEU A 234 -5.53 -9.20 12.76
CA LEU A 234 -5.00 -8.81 14.06
C LEU A 234 -6.03 -8.98 15.18
N ALA A 235 -7.30 -8.66 14.93
CA ALA A 235 -8.38 -8.83 15.90
C ALA A 235 -8.64 -10.32 16.19
N ASP A 236 -8.69 -11.14 15.14
CA ASP A 236 -8.89 -12.59 15.25
C ASP A 236 -7.73 -13.25 16.00
N SER A 237 -6.49 -12.81 15.73
CA SER A 237 -5.29 -13.28 16.45
C SER A 237 -5.31 -12.90 17.94
N ALA A 238 -5.73 -11.69 18.27
CA ALA A 238 -5.84 -11.25 19.67
C ALA A 238 -6.91 -12.04 20.44
N THR A 239 -8.03 -12.34 19.77
CA THR A 239 -9.12 -13.14 20.38
C THR A 239 -8.69 -14.57 20.63
N SER A 240 -7.90 -15.17 19.74
CA SER A 240 -7.41 -16.55 19.90
C SER A 240 -6.42 -16.69 21.06
N LEU A 241 -5.60 -15.67 21.32
CA LEU A 241 -4.66 -15.63 22.45
C LEU A 241 -5.37 -15.37 23.78
N GLY A 242 -6.52 -14.67 23.79
CA GLY A 242 -7.31 -14.38 24.99
C GLY A 242 -8.15 -15.56 25.50
N ASN A 243 -8.45 -16.53 24.64
CA ASN A 243 -9.26 -17.73 24.99
C ASN A 243 -8.42 -18.93 25.45
N GLY A 244 -7.12 -18.77 25.65
CA GLY A 244 -6.27 -19.75 26.31
C GLY A 244 -6.59 -19.83 27.80
N GLU A 245 -7.57 -20.67 28.14
CA GLU A 245 -7.99 -20.96 29.52
C GLU A 245 -6.80 -21.49 30.34
N PRO A 246 -6.56 -20.96 31.55
CA PRO A 246 -5.52 -21.53 32.42
C PRO A 246 -6.02 -22.91 32.84
N GLN A 247 -5.35 -23.98 32.37
CA GLN A 247 -5.55 -25.32 32.92
C GLN A 247 -5.16 -25.29 34.40
N THR A 248 -6.14 -25.15 35.25
CA THR A 248 -6.01 -25.33 36.68
C THR A 248 -5.78 -26.80 36.91
N GLY A 249 -4.50 -27.21 37.03
CA GLY A 249 -4.12 -28.53 37.46
C GLY A 249 -4.65 -28.79 38.86
N ALA A 250 -5.71 -29.57 38.97
CA ALA A 250 -6.19 -30.13 40.24
C ALA A 250 -5.16 -31.14 40.73
N LEU A 251 -4.35 -30.76 41.70
CA LEU A 251 -3.60 -31.67 42.54
C LEU A 251 -4.59 -32.46 43.41
N GLN A 252 -4.91 -33.70 43.04
CA GLN A 252 -5.55 -34.62 43.94
C GLN A 252 -4.49 -35.31 44.79
N ARG A 253 -4.68 -35.17 46.10
CA ARG A 253 -3.98 -35.98 47.15
C ARG A 253 -4.60 -37.36 47.27
#